data_6c969a08491bb97bc7c7fb8c7d15ca23
#
_entry.id   6c969a08491bb97bc7c7fb8c7d15ca23
#
_cell.length_a   1.000
_cell.length_b   1.000
_cell.length_c   1.000
_cell.angle_alpha   90.00
_cell.angle_beta   90.00
_cell.angle_gamma   90.00
#
_symmetry.space_group_name_H-M   'P 1'
#
loop_
_entity.id
_entity.type
_entity.pdbx_description
1 polymer ?
#
loop_
_entity_poly.entity_id
_entity_poly.type
_entity_poly.pdbx_seq_one_letter_code
_entity_poly.pdbx_strand_id
1 'polypeptide(L)'
;YVVDQAHQLVGVVSLRDLIVAPLEAKIEDIMGFRVISANVMTDQEDLARIVQKYDLLALPVIDDQQKLLGIITVDDVLDVIER
;
A
#
# COMPACT_ATOMS: atom_id res chain seq x y z
N TYR A 1 -6.39 0.28 0.48
CA TYR A 1 -5.84 1.07 -0.63
C TYR A 1 -6.95 1.53 -1.57
N VAL A 2 -6.74 2.65 -2.23
CA VAL A 2 -7.72 3.26 -3.12
C VAL A 2 -7.16 3.25 -4.54
N VAL A 3 -7.98 2.77 -5.48
CA VAL A 3 -7.63 2.75 -6.91
C VAL A 3 -8.65 3.57 -7.69
N ASP A 4 -8.22 4.06 -8.87
CA ASP A 4 -9.11 4.75 -9.79
C ASP A 4 -9.79 3.77 -10.75
N GLN A 5 -10.51 4.29 -11.74
CA GLN A 5 -11.21 3.47 -12.71
C GLN A 5 -10.26 2.65 -13.60
N ALA A 6 -9.02 3.09 -13.75
CA ALA A 6 -7.99 2.36 -14.49
C ALA A 6 -7.23 1.37 -13.60
N HIS A 7 -7.66 1.18 -12.36
CA HIS A 7 -7.05 0.30 -11.36
C HIS A 7 -5.64 0.76 -10.94
N GLN A 8 -5.34 2.03 -11.13
CA GLN A 8 -4.10 2.63 -10.67
C GLN A 8 -4.19 2.97 -9.18
N LEU A 9 -3.11 2.73 -8.45
CA LEU A 9 -3.03 3.05 -7.02
C LEU A 9 -2.94 4.56 -6.85
N VAL A 10 -3.94 5.17 -6.23
CA VAL A 10 -4.02 6.63 -6.08
C VAL A 10 -4.02 7.11 -4.63
N GLY A 11 -4.25 6.23 -3.68
CA GLY A 11 -4.27 6.66 -2.29
C GLY A 11 -4.41 5.52 -1.30
N VAL A 12 -4.41 5.90 -0.03
CA VAL A 12 -4.61 4.98 1.08
C VAL A 12 -5.47 5.67 2.13
N VAL A 13 -6.37 4.93 2.74
CA VAL A 13 -7.21 5.42 3.84
C VAL A 13 -7.22 4.40 4.96
N SER A 14 -7.08 4.86 6.21
CA SER A 14 -7.13 3.97 7.36
C SER A 14 -8.57 3.70 7.76
N LEU A 15 -8.78 2.57 8.45
CA LEU A 15 -10.09 2.25 9.01
C LEU A 15 -10.56 3.35 9.98
N ARG A 16 -9.65 3.89 10.77
CA ARG A 16 -9.96 4.98 11.69
C ARG A 16 -10.49 6.20 10.95
N ASP A 17 -9.83 6.58 9.86
CA ASP A 17 -10.26 7.73 9.05
C ASP A 17 -11.65 7.51 8.46
N LEU A 18 -11.96 6.29 8.05
CA LEU A 18 -13.29 5.95 7.56
C LEU A 18 -14.35 6.07 8.64
N ILE A 19 -14.03 5.62 9.86
CA ILE A 19 -15.00 5.63 10.97
C ILE A 19 -15.34 7.06 11.41
N VAL A 20 -14.33 7.94 11.47
CA VAL A 20 -14.51 9.31 11.98
C VAL A 20 -14.96 10.30 10.89
N ALA A 21 -14.92 9.90 9.62
CA ALA A 21 -15.31 10.78 8.52
C ALA A 21 -16.80 11.08 8.53
N PRO A 22 -17.22 12.29 8.08
CA PRO A 22 -18.63 12.58 7.89
C PRO A 22 -19.27 11.60 6.90
N LEU A 23 -20.56 11.31 7.09
CA LEU A 23 -21.27 10.35 6.23
C LEU A 23 -21.29 10.76 4.76
N GLU A 24 -21.24 12.06 4.48
CA GLU A 24 -21.26 12.58 3.11
C GLU A 24 -19.85 12.68 2.50
N ALA A 25 -18.80 12.40 3.27
CA ALA A 25 -17.43 12.50 2.76
C ALA A 25 -17.16 11.42 1.70
N LYS A 26 -16.51 11.83 0.62
CA LYS A 26 -16.02 10.87 -0.39
C LYS A 26 -14.66 10.34 0.03
N ILE A 27 -14.33 9.14 -0.46
CA ILE A 27 -13.02 8.54 -0.19
C ILE A 27 -11.88 9.48 -0.62
N GLU A 28 -12.02 10.14 -1.76
CA GLU A 28 -11.00 11.09 -2.25
C GLU A 28 -10.75 12.26 -1.30
N ASP A 29 -11.73 12.61 -0.45
CA ASP A 29 -11.61 13.71 0.50
C ASP A 29 -10.83 13.34 1.76
N ILE A 30 -10.77 12.04 2.08
CA ILE A 30 -10.19 11.55 3.33
C ILE A 30 -8.95 10.68 3.13
N MET A 31 -8.63 10.27 1.91
CA MET A 31 -7.47 9.43 1.64
C MET A 31 -6.17 10.23 1.64
N GLY A 32 -5.07 9.57 2.01
CA GLY A 32 -3.74 10.11 1.81
C GLY A 32 -3.25 9.80 0.40
N PHE A 33 -2.51 10.73 -0.19
CA PHE A 33 -1.98 10.58 -1.55
C PHE A 33 -0.57 10.00 -1.60
N ARG A 34 0.14 10.01 -0.47
CA ARG A 34 1.48 9.42 -0.38
C ARG A 34 1.34 7.95 -0.01
N VAL A 35 1.50 7.10 -0.99
CA VAL A 35 1.41 5.66 -0.81
C VAL A 35 2.78 5.04 -1.06
N ILE A 36 3.32 4.37 -0.06
CA ILE A 36 4.55 3.62 -0.20
C ILE A 36 4.18 2.30 -0.87
N SER A 37 4.82 2.00 -1.99
CA SER A 37 4.53 0.82 -2.78
C SER A 37 5.81 0.17 -3.28
N ALA A 38 5.70 -1.08 -3.71
CA ALA A 38 6.78 -1.78 -4.38
C ALA A 38 6.37 -2.07 -5.82
N ASN A 39 7.35 -2.07 -6.72
CA ASN A 39 7.14 -2.51 -8.09
C ASN A 39 7.24 -4.03 -8.13
N VAL A 40 6.54 -4.65 -9.07
CA VAL A 40 6.56 -6.11 -9.24
C VAL A 40 7.98 -6.64 -9.48
N MET A 41 8.90 -5.80 -9.96
CA MET A 41 10.29 -6.15 -10.20
C MET A 41 11.22 -5.86 -9.01
N THR A 42 10.68 -5.36 -7.89
CA THR A 42 11.49 -5.06 -6.70
C THR A 42 12.02 -6.36 -6.08
N ASP A 43 13.32 -6.38 -5.77
CA ASP A 43 13.94 -7.53 -5.12
C ASP A 43 13.43 -7.72 -3.69
N GLN A 44 13.42 -8.98 -3.23
CA GLN A 44 12.94 -9.32 -1.88
C GLN A 44 13.70 -8.59 -0.78
N GLU A 45 15.01 -8.40 -0.94
CA GLU A 45 15.82 -7.70 0.04
C GLU A 45 15.45 -6.22 0.13
N ASP A 46 15.22 -5.58 -1.01
CA ASP A 46 14.77 -4.19 -1.06
C ASP A 46 13.39 -4.05 -0.45
N LEU A 47 12.50 -5.02 -0.71
CA LEU A 47 11.17 -5.06 -0.14
C LEU A 47 11.23 -5.10 1.39
N ALA A 48 12.08 -5.97 1.94
CA ALA A 48 12.27 -6.09 3.38
C ALA A 48 12.75 -4.78 4.01
N ARG A 49 13.67 -4.08 3.34
CA ARG A 49 14.17 -2.79 3.80
C ARG A 49 13.09 -1.72 3.83
N ILE A 50 12.22 -1.69 2.81
CA ILE A 50 11.09 -0.76 2.75
C ILE A 50 10.15 -0.99 3.93
N VAL A 51 9.79 -2.23 4.19
CA VAL A 51 8.88 -2.58 5.28
C VAL A 51 9.47 -2.22 6.64
N GLN A 52 10.77 -2.49 6.85
CA GLN A 52 11.44 -2.14 8.09
C GLN A 52 11.56 -0.63 8.28
N LYS A 53 11.94 0.08 7.22
CA LYS A 53 12.15 1.54 7.27
C LYS A 53 10.87 2.29 7.64
N TYR A 54 9.75 1.88 7.10
CA TYR A 54 8.48 2.57 7.27
C TYR A 54 7.54 1.89 8.25
N ASP A 55 7.97 0.79 8.88
CA ASP A 55 7.20 0.03 9.88
C ASP A 55 5.81 -0.36 9.35
N LEU A 56 5.78 -0.91 8.14
CA LEU A 56 4.54 -1.24 7.46
C LEU A 56 4.02 -2.62 7.85
N LEU A 57 2.71 -2.76 7.97
CA LEU A 57 2.04 -4.05 8.16
C LEU A 57 1.74 -4.73 6.83
N ALA A 58 1.58 -3.95 5.78
CA ALA A 58 1.31 -4.42 4.43
C ALA A 58 1.89 -3.43 3.43
N LEU A 59 2.15 -3.92 2.21
CA LEU A 59 2.75 -3.11 1.15
C LEU A 59 2.06 -3.44 -0.18
N PRO A 60 1.50 -2.44 -0.87
CA PRO A 60 0.92 -2.68 -2.19
C PRO A 60 2.01 -2.88 -3.24
N VAL A 61 1.73 -3.77 -4.18
CA VAL A 61 2.61 -4.05 -5.31
C VAL A 61 1.96 -3.52 -6.58
N ILE A 62 2.70 -2.73 -7.33
CA ILE A 62 2.22 -2.09 -8.57
C ILE A 62 3.09 -2.50 -9.76
N ASP A 63 2.54 -2.33 -10.95
CA ASP A 63 3.29 -2.48 -12.20
C ASP A 63 3.84 -1.13 -12.67
N ASP A 64 4.45 -1.11 -13.87
CA ASP A 64 5.04 0.11 -14.42
C ASP A 64 4.01 1.19 -14.76
N GLN A 65 2.73 0.81 -14.86
CA GLN A 65 1.63 1.74 -15.08
C GLN A 65 0.94 2.15 -13.77
N GLN A 66 1.54 1.81 -12.62
CA GLN A 66 1.02 2.07 -11.28
C GLN A 66 -0.30 1.34 -10.98
N LYS A 67 -0.61 0.30 -11.72
CA LYS A 67 -1.78 -0.52 -11.43
C LYS A 67 -1.50 -1.43 -10.23
N LEU A 68 -2.49 -1.50 -9.34
CA LEU A 68 -2.38 -2.35 -8.16
C LEU A 68 -2.53 -3.82 -8.57
N LEU A 69 -1.49 -4.61 -8.35
CA LEU A 69 -1.46 -6.03 -8.69
C LEU A 69 -1.73 -6.93 -7.49
N GLY A 70 -1.35 -6.48 -6.30
CA GLY A 70 -1.53 -7.26 -5.10
C GLY A 70 -1.01 -6.55 -3.87
N ILE A 71 -1.04 -7.24 -2.75
CA ILE A 71 -0.60 -6.73 -1.45
C ILE A 71 0.28 -7.79 -0.80
N ILE A 72 1.43 -7.37 -0.28
CA ILE A 72 2.32 -8.23 0.49
C ILE A 72 2.14 -7.88 1.97
N THR A 73 1.92 -8.89 2.80
CA THR A 73 1.78 -8.69 4.25
C THR A 73 3.14 -8.80 4.95
N VAL A 74 3.23 -8.29 6.16
CA VAL A 74 4.46 -8.34 6.94
C VAL A 74 4.92 -9.77 7.18
N ASP A 75 4.02 -10.72 7.31
CA ASP A 75 4.37 -12.13 7.52
C ASP A 75 5.17 -12.70 6.36
N ASP A 76 4.79 -12.35 5.13
CA ASP A 76 5.53 -12.77 3.93
C ASP A 76 6.95 -12.19 3.91
N VAL A 77 7.10 -10.94 4.35
CA VAL A 77 8.39 -10.25 4.37
C VAL A 77 9.27 -10.78 5.51
N LEU A 78 8.70 -11.13 6.64
CA LEU A 78 9.46 -11.69 7.77
C LEU A 78 10.15 -13.00 7.38
N ASP A 79 9.53 -13.82 6.53
CA ASP A 79 10.16 -15.05 6.02
C ASP A 79 11.46 -14.74 5.28
N VAL A 80 11.52 -13.62 4.56
CA VAL A 80 12.74 -13.19 3.86
C VAL A 80 13.79 -12.70 4.87
N ILE A 81 13.37 -11.94 5.87
CA ILE A 81 14.29 -11.39 6.88
C ILE A 81 14.92 -12.48 7.73
N GLU A 82 14.18 -13.52 8.06
CA GLU A 82 14.65 -14.62 8.90
C GLU A 82 15.61 -15.59 8.17
N ARG A 83 15.70 -15.47 6.87
CA ARG A 83 16.63 -16.28 6.08
C ARG A 83 18.02 -15.66 6.12
#